data_d8c6e838ea8791187c7ceb1fbf23ca47
#
_entry.id   d8c6e838ea8791187c7ceb1fbf23ca47
#
_cell.length_a   1.000
_cell.length_b   1.000
_cell.length_c   1.000
_cell.angle_alpha   90.00
_cell.angle_beta   90.00
_cell.angle_gamma   90.00
#
_symmetry.space_group_name_H-M   'P 1'
#
loop_
_entity.id
_entity.type
_entity.pdbx_description
1 polymer ?
#
loop_
_entity_poly.entity_id
_entity_poly.type
_entity_poly.pdbx_seq_one_letter_code
_entity_poly.pdbx_strand_id
1 'polypeptide(L)'
;MSILRLASVFILLTAISLRAESSAAEQKVLEATKSQELSVVHLWAPWCSNCQAELKNGGWLKIVKDNPRVHFYFVSVWNGGEDGRAMLKKFDLVDQPNVTILADPGPRGKDHIKQFVGLPLSWIPTTWVYKGGDLRYALNYGEIRFPVLQQFLEDSNSEWSHKGEPQIE
;
A
#
# COMPACT_ATOMS: atom_id res chain seq x y z
N MET A 1 27.32 -66.30 -4.99
CA MET A 1 26.11 -65.60 -4.49
C MET A 1 26.47 -64.12 -4.34
N SER A 2 26.17 -63.31 -5.35
CA SER A 2 26.49 -61.87 -5.38
C SER A 2 25.22 -61.11 -5.03
N ILE A 3 25.25 -60.39 -3.93
CA ILE A 3 24.14 -59.53 -3.49
C ILE A 3 24.30 -58.14 -4.10
N LEU A 4 23.44 -57.82 -5.05
CA LEU A 4 23.38 -56.53 -5.72
C LEU A 4 22.64 -55.56 -4.77
N ARG A 5 23.35 -54.57 -4.19
CA ARG A 5 22.75 -53.49 -3.40
C ARG A 5 22.27 -52.38 -4.32
N LEU A 6 20.94 -52.27 -4.49
CA LEU A 6 20.32 -51.08 -5.12
C LEU A 6 20.42 -49.92 -4.12
N ALA A 7 21.16 -48.89 -4.46
CA ALA A 7 21.15 -47.62 -3.77
C ALA A 7 20.03 -46.73 -4.38
N SER A 8 18.93 -46.58 -3.67
CA SER A 8 17.88 -45.65 -4.06
C SER A 8 18.34 -44.21 -3.76
N VAL A 9 18.64 -43.47 -4.82
CA VAL A 9 18.91 -42.02 -4.71
C VAL A 9 17.57 -41.29 -4.64
N PHE A 10 17.22 -40.83 -3.45
CA PHE A 10 16.08 -39.92 -3.22
C PHE A 10 16.49 -38.51 -3.65
N ILE A 11 16.07 -38.06 -4.86
CA ILE A 11 16.22 -36.67 -5.27
C ILE A 11 15.11 -35.88 -4.59
N LEU A 12 15.48 -35.14 -3.52
CA LEU A 12 14.60 -34.12 -2.94
C LEU A 12 14.50 -32.96 -3.91
N LEU A 13 13.41 -32.90 -4.69
CA LEU A 13 13.04 -31.69 -5.41
C LEU A 13 12.54 -30.66 -4.39
N THR A 14 13.43 -29.77 -3.95
CA THR A 14 13.01 -28.54 -3.27
C THR A 14 12.32 -27.65 -4.28
N ALA A 15 11.00 -27.57 -4.22
CA ALA A 15 10.23 -26.59 -4.96
C ALA A 15 10.60 -25.19 -4.42
N ILE A 16 11.52 -24.51 -5.13
CA ILE A 16 11.78 -23.09 -4.91
C ILE A 16 10.55 -22.37 -5.43
N SER A 17 9.63 -22.03 -4.51
CA SER A 17 8.58 -21.07 -4.84
C SER A 17 9.23 -19.76 -5.21
N LEU A 18 9.28 -19.42 -6.50
CA LEU A 18 9.58 -18.08 -6.96
C LEU A 18 8.49 -17.15 -6.43
N ARG A 19 8.68 -16.66 -5.22
CA ARG A 19 7.92 -15.52 -4.74
C ARG A 19 8.44 -14.33 -5.54
N ALA A 20 7.60 -13.68 -6.31
CA ALA A 20 7.97 -12.42 -6.95
C ALA A 20 8.56 -11.52 -5.86
N GLU A 21 9.80 -11.06 -6.08
CA GLU A 21 10.50 -10.24 -5.10
C GLU A 21 9.75 -8.92 -4.97
N SER A 22 9.39 -8.53 -3.73
CA SER A 22 8.70 -7.27 -3.46
C SER A 22 9.53 -6.10 -3.96
N SER A 23 8.91 -5.14 -4.63
CA SER A 23 9.60 -3.94 -5.11
C SER A 23 10.18 -3.12 -3.94
N ALA A 24 11.18 -2.28 -4.21
CA ALA A 24 11.74 -1.40 -3.19
C ALA A 24 10.69 -0.46 -2.57
N ALA A 25 9.70 -0.03 -3.37
CA ALA A 25 8.57 0.75 -2.89
C ALA A 25 7.69 -0.07 -1.93
N GLU A 26 7.39 -1.31 -2.29
CA GLU A 26 6.62 -2.23 -1.46
C GLU A 26 7.32 -2.54 -0.13
N GLN A 27 8.63 -2.83 -0.17
CA GLN A 27 9.43 -3.07 1.04
C GLN A 27 9.42 -1.87 1.97
N LYS A 28 9.58 -0.66 1.42
CA LYS A 28 9.55 0.58 2.21
C LYS A 28 8.18 0.83 2.85
N VAL A 29 7.10 0.56 2.15
CA VAL A 29 5.74 0.65 2.70
C VAL A 29 5.52 -0.40 3.78
N LEU A 30 5.89 -1.66 3.54
CA LEU A 30 5.79 -2.74 4.53
C LEU A 30 6.51 -2.41 5.84
N GLU A 31 7.70 -1.81 5.75
CA GLU A 31 8.43 -1.38 6.95
C GLU A 31 7.71 -0.25 7.67
N ALA A 32 7.26 0.75 6.92
CA ALA A 32 6.56 1.92 7.46
C ALA A 32 5.24 1.55 8.15
N THR A 33 4.48 0.60 7.60
CA THR A 33 3.18 0.19 8.18
C THR A 33 3.31 -0.50 9.53
N LYS A 34 4.49 -0.99 9.91
CA LYS A 34 4.76 -1.56 11.24
C LYS A 34 4.83 -0.52 12.35
N SER A 35 4.94 0.76 12.00
CA SER A 35 5.00 1.85 12.96
C SER A 35 3.73 1.92 13.83
N GLN A 36 3.88 2.33 15.09
CA GLN A 36 2.75 2.65 15.98
C GLN A 36 2.05 3.97 15.57
N GLU A 37 2.69 4.78 14.75
CA GLU A 37 2.08 5.95 14.14
C GLU A 37 1.21 5.57 12.94
N LEU A 38 0.20 6.38 12.67
CA LEU A 38 -0.66 6.16 11.51
C LEU A 38 0.11 6.36 10.20
N SER A 39 -0.10 5.42 9.29
CA SER A 39 0.40 5.48 7.92
C SER A 39 -0.75 5.39 6.93
N VAL A 40 -0.80 6.34 6.01
CA VAL A 40 -1.74 6.34 4.86
C VAL A 40 -0.95 5.97 3.61
N VAL A 41 -1.35 4.90 2.95
CA VAL A 41 -0.76 4.43 1.69
C VAL A 41 -1.75 4.71 0.57
N HIS A 42 -1.42 5.67 -0.30
CA HIS A 42 -2.23 6.05 -1.45
C HIS A 42 -1.60 5.54 -2.74
N LEU A 43 -2.25 4.55 -3.37
CA LEU A 43 -1.83 3.96 -4.63
C LEU A 43 -2.52 4.70 -5.78
N TRP A 44 -1.74 5.27 -6.68
CA TRP A 44 -2.22 6.18 -7.70
C TRP A 44 -1.36 6.15 -8.97
N ALA A 45 -1.77 6.87 -9.99
CA ALA A 45 -0.91 7.13 -11.15
C ALA A 45 -1.22 8.51 -11.76
N PRO A 46 -0.22 9.20 -12.34
CA PRO A 46 -0.41 10.52 -12.94
C PRO A 46 -1.39 10.54 -14.11
N TRP A 47 -1.53 9.46 -14.84
CA TRP A 47 -2.45 9.33 -15.98
C TRP A 47 -3.88 8.93 -15.58
N CYS A 48 -4.13 8.56 -14.32
CA CYS A 48 -5.44 8.13 -13.82
C CYS A 48 -6.34 9.35 -13.60
N SER A 49 -7.48 9.43 -14.28
CA SER A 49 -8.40 10.58 -14.21
C SER A 49 -8.98 10.81 -12.81
N ASN A 50 -9.39 9.74 -12.13
CA ASN A 50 -9.93 9.82 -10.76
C ASN A 50 -8.86 10.27 -9.76
N CYS A 51 -7.61 9.78 -9.92
CA CYS A 51 -6.48 10.23 -9.10
C CYS A 51 -6.20 11.73 -9.29
N GLN A 52 -6.30 12.22 -10.54
CA GLN A 52 -6.16 13.65 -10.81
C GLN A 52 -7.31 14.48 -10.23
N ALA A 53 -8.54 13.96 -10.23
CA ALA A 53 -9.69 14.63 -9.65
C ALA A 53 -9.51 14.83 -8.13
N GLU A 54 -9.02 13.83 -7.41
CA GLU A 54 -8.69 13.94 -5.99
C GLU A 54 -7.63 15.00 -5.70
N LEU A 55 -6.59 15.09 -6.54
CA LEU A 55 -5.54 16.11 -6.37
C LEU A 55 -6.09 17.53 -6.60
N LYS A 56 -6.94 17.70 -7.61
CA LYS A 56 -7.46 19.02 -8.03
C LYS A 56 -8.40 19.66 -6.99
N ASN A 57 -9.09 18.87 -6.17
CA ASN A 57 -10.02 19.42 -5.17
C ASN A 57 -9.32 19.94 -3.90
N GLY A 58 -7.98 19.82 -3.81
CA GLY A 58 -7.16 20.32 -2.71
C GLY A 58 -7.28 19.53 -1.39
N GLY A 59 -8.07 18.47 -1.37
CA GLY A 59 -8.32 17.70 -0.15
C GLY A 59 -7.08 16.99 0.37
N TRP A 60 -6.22 16.50 -0.51
CA TRP A 60 -4.95 15.86 -0.11
C TRP A 60 -4.03 16.82 0.64
N LEU A 61 -3.81 18.03 0.14
CA LEU A 61 -2.96 19.00 0.84
C LEU A 61 -3.53 19.38 2.21
N LYS A 62 -4.86 19.55 2.27
CA LYS A 62 -5.53 19.87 3.53
C LYS A 62 -5.35 18.76 4.55
N ILE A 63 -5.67 17.50 4.21
CA ILE A 63 -5.61 16.39 5.16
C ILE A 63 -4.18 16.08 5.62
N VAL A 64 -3.19 16.24 4.73
CA VAL A 64 -1.77 16.11 5.07
C VAL A 64 -1.35 17.15 6.12
N LYS A 65 -1.75 18.41 5.93
CA LYS A 65 -1.43 19.51 6.87
C LYS A 65 -2.17 19.40 8.20
N ASP A 66 -3.42 18.97 8.18
CA ASP A 66 -4.25 18.80 9.38
C ASP A 66 -3.78 17.62 10.25
N ASN A 67 -3.02 16.69 9.68
CA ASN A 67 -2.56 15.47 10.35
C ASN A 67 -1.02 15.33 10.35
N PRO A 68 -0.27 16.22 11.00
CA PRO A 68 1.20 16.25 10.91
C PRO A 68 1.91 15.03 11.52
N ARG A 69 1.22 14.23 12.34
CA ARG A 69 1.74 12.97 12.92
C ARG A 69 1.40 11.74 12.10
N VAL A 70 0.55 11.88 11.09
CA VAL A 70 0.23 10.80 10.14
C VAL A 70 1.24 10.85 9.01
N HIS A 71 1.80 9.70 8.64
CA HIS A 71 2.71 9.62 7.50
C HIS A 71 1.96 9.20 6.24
N PHE A 72 2.11 9.98 5.17
CA PHE A 72 1.42 9.76 3.89
C PHE A 72 2.41 9.25 2.84
N TYR A 73 2.13 8.06 2.29
CA TYR A 73 2.90 7.45 1.21
C TYR A 73 2.11 7.55 -0.09
N PHE A 74 2.55 8.41 -1.00
CA PHE A 74 2.04 8.45 -2.37
C PHE A 74 2.86 7.50 -3.22
N VAL A 75 2.28 6.36 -3.56
CA VAL A 75 2.96 5.32 -4.34
C VAL A 75 2.39 5.31 -5.75
N SER A 76 3.20 5.76 -6.71
CA SER A 76 2.85 5.64 -8.12
C SER A 76 2.97 4.17 -8.54
N VAL A 77 1.87 3.60 -8.99
CA VAL A 77 1.79 2.22 -9.49
C VAL A 77 1.37 2.22 -10.95
N TRP A 78 1.67 1.14 -11.67
CA TRP A 78 1.31 0.98 -13.09
C TRP A 78 1.84 2.13 -13.97
N ASN A 79 3.00 2.65 -13.63
CA ASN A 79 3.59 3.82 -14.27
C ASN A 79 5.07 3.62 -14.68
N GLY A 80 5.51 2.36 -14.75
CA GLY A 80 6.84 2.01 -15.24
C GLY A 80 8.00 2.54 -14.38
N GLY A 81 7.79 2.70 -13.08
CA GLY A 81 8.80 3.19 -12.14
C GLY A 81 8.88 4.71 -12.00
N GLU A 82 8.04 5.47 -12.71
CA GLU A 82 7.98 6.93 -12.54
C GLU A 82 7.10 7.31 -11.32
N ASP A 83 7.63 8.17 -10.45
CA ASP A 83 7.01 8.47 -9.15
C ASP A 83 5.87 9.53 -9.21
N GLY A 84 5.65 10.14 -10.36
CA GLY A 84 4.62 11.15 -10.54
C GLY A 84 4.86 12.47 -9.79
N ARG A 85 6.06 12.67 -9.21
CA ARG A 85 6.46 13.84 -8.41
C ARG A 85 6.12 15.17 -9.07
N ALA A 86 6.32 15.27 -10.39
CA ALA A 86 6.03 16.49 -11.15
C ALA A 86 4.55 16.91 -11.06
N MET A 87 3.64 15.95 -10.94
CA MET A 87 2.22 16.23 -10.72
C MET A 87 1.94 16.62 -9.26
N LEU A 88 2.45 15.86 -8.27
CA LEU A 88 2.27 16.16 -6.86
C LEU A 88 2.82 17.54 -6.46
N LYS A 89 3.90 17.99 -7.14
CA LYS A 89 4.46 19.34 -6.96
C LYS A 89 3.47 20.45 -7.30
N LYS A 90 2.61 20.24 -8.30
CA LYS A 90 1.58 21.23 -8.68
C LYS A 90 0.51 21.43 -7.61
N PHE A 91 0.44 20.54 -6.65
CA PHE A 91 -0.52 20.53 -5.55
C PHE A 91 0.16 20.66 -4.16
N ASP A 92 1.41 21.15 -4.13
CA ASP A 92 2.21 21.44 -2.94
C ASP A 92 2.38 20.25 -1.97
N LEU A 93 2.34 19.01 -2.50
CA LEU A 93 2.48 17.78 -1.70
C LEU A 93 3.93 17.32 -1.55
N VAL A 94 4.84 17.74 -2.44
CA VAL A 94 6.22 17.23 -2.48
C VAL A 94 7.03 17.64 -1.27
N ASP A 95 6.82 18.86 -0.79
CA ASP A 95 7.63 19.48 0.26
C ASP A 95 6.99 19.35 1.66
N GLN A 96 5.96 18.51 1.80
CA GLN A 96 5.35 18.25 3.10
C GLN A 96 6.20 17.26 3.90
N PRO A 97 6.54 17.57 5.18
CA PRO A 97 7.48 16.78 5.96
C PRO A 97 7.00 15.36 6.27
N ASN A 98 5.70 15.16 6.27
CA ASN A 98 5.05 13.87 6.53
C ASN A 98 4.59 13.16 5.24
N VAL A 99 5.13 13.53 4.07
CA VAL A 99 4.85 12.90 2.79
C VAL A 99 6.09 12.18 2.25
N THR A 100 5.90 10.94 1.85
CA THR A 100 6.90 10.15 1.10
C THR A 100 6.33 9.78 -0.27
N ILE A 101 7.11 10.00 -1.32
CA ILE A 101 6.73 9.71 -2.69
C ILE A 101 7.56 8.52 -3.17
N LEU A 102 6.88 7.49 -3.66
CA LEU A 102 7.47 6.23 -4.10
C LEU A 102 6.95 5.86 -5.49
N ALA A 103 7.70 5.00 -6.17
CA ALA A 103 7.28 4.40 -7.43
C ALA A 103 7.46 2.88 -7.39
N ASP A 104 6.42 2.16 -7.79
CA ASP A 104 6.51 0.75 -8.11
C ASP A 104 6.96 0.60 -9.57
N PRO A 105 7.90 -0.32 -9.88
CA PRO A 105 8.44 -0.49 -11.22
C PRO A 105 7.46 -1.12 -12.21
N GLY A 106 6.31 -1.61 -11.74
CA GLY A 106 5.32 -2.32 -12.56
C GLY A 106 4.81 -1.48 -13.73
N PRO A 107 4.72 -2.08 -14.93
CA PRO A 107 4.29 -1.39 -16.13
C PRO A 107 2.79 -1.08 -16.11
N ARG A 108 2.37 -0.17 -16.98
CA ARG A 108 0.95 0.01 -17.34
C ARG A 108 0.53 -1.08 -18.33
N GLY A 109 -0.72 -1.53 -18.23
CA GLY A 109 -1.31 -2.48 -19.18
C GLY A 109 -1.54 -3.87 -18.58
N LYS A 110 -1.59 -4.90 -19.42
CA LYS A 110 -1.98 -6.27 -18.98
C LYS A 110 -1.05 -6.90 -17.96
N ASP A 111 0.21 -6.49 -17.96
CA ASP A 111 1.27 -7.04 -17.09
C ASP A 111 1.46 -6.21 -15.81
N HIS A 112 0.52 -5.31 -15.49
CA HIS A 112 0.56 -4.53 -14.26
C HIS A 112 0.47 -5.41 -13.01
N ILE A 113 1.02 -4.94 -11.89
CA ILE A 113 0.90 -5.63 -10.60
C ILE A 113 -0.56 -5.73 -10.18
N LYS A 114 -0.95 -6.88 -9.62
CA LYS A 114 -2.31 -7.16 -9.15
C LYS A 114 -2.44 -7.20 -7.63
N GLN A 115 -1.34 -6.97 -6.95
CA GLN A 115 -1.28 -6.87 -5.49
C GLN A 115 -0.15 -5.93 -5.10
N PHE A 116 -0.27 -5.32 -3.93
CA PHE A 116 0.76 -4.50 -3.31
C PHE A 116 0.71 -4.73 -1.79
N VAL A 117 1.85 -4.88 -1.14
CA VAL A 117 1.99 -5.26 0.28
C VAL A 117 1.08 -6.42 0.72
N GLY A 118 0.91 -7.40 -0.17
CA GLY A 118 0.07 -8.58 0.08
C GLY A 118 -1.44 -8.37 -0.07
N LEU A 119 -1.90 -7.16 -0.39
CA LEU A 119 -3.31 -6.86 -0.62
C LEU A 119 -3.64 -6.80 -2.12
N PRO A 120 -4.84 -7.24 -2.54
CA PRO A 120 -5.28 -7.12 -3.92
C PRO A 120 -5.31 -5.66 -4.38
N LEU A 121 -4.76 -5.39 -5.57
CA LEU A 121 -4.78 -4.10 -6.23
C LEU A 121 -5.41 -4.25 -7.62
N SER A 122 -6.70 -4.02 -7.72
CA SER A 122 -7.47 -4.13 -8.96
C SER A 122 -7.94 -2.79 -9.51
N TRP A 123 -7.77 -1.72 -8.74
CA TRP A 123 -8.21 -0.37 -9.07
C TRP A 123 -7.28 0.69 -8.49
N ILE A 124 -7.24 1.88 -9.11
CA ILE A 124 -6.66 3.11 -8.58
C ILE A 124 -7.63 4.27 -8.85
N PRO A 125 -7.72 5.28 -7.94
CA PRO A 125 -6.98 5.37 -6.68
C PRO A 125 -7.44 4.35 -5.64
N THR A 126 -6.51 3.91 -4.81
CA THR A 126 -6.74 3.03 -3.67
C THR A 126 -6.00 3.59 -2.47
N THR A 127 -6.66 3.66 -1.31
CA THR A 127 -6.06 4.25 -0.10
C THR A 127 -6.26 3.31 1.08
N TRP A 128 -5.17 3.00 1.77
CA TRP A 128 -5.15 2.15 2.95
C TRP A 128 -4.63 2.93 4.16
N VAL A 129 -5.20 2.67 5.32
CA VAL A 129 -4.78 3.24 6.61
C VAL A 129 -4.25 2.12 7.48
N TYR A 130 -3.04 2.27 7.98
CA TYR A 130 -2.34 1.31 8.84
C TYR A 130 -1.95 1.92 10.18
N LYS A 131 -1.91 1.08 11.23
CA LYS A 131 -1.33 1.40 12.52
C LYS A 131 -0.78 0.12 13.18
N GLY A 132 0.45 0.13 13.60
CA GLY A 132 1.06 -0.99 14.33
C GLY A 132 1.13 -2.30 13.55
N GLY A 133 1.24 -2.25 12.22
CA GLY A 133 1.22 -3.41 11.33
C GLY A 133 -0.17 -3.83 10.85
N ASP A 134 -1.23 -3.32 11.49
CA ASP A 134 -2.60 -3.68 11.17
C ASP A 134 -3.22 -2.75 10.13
N LEU A 135 -3.87 -3.33 9.13
CA LEU A 135 -4.73 -2.60 8.21
C LEU A 135 -6.01 -2.18 8.95
N ARG A 136 -6.19 -0.87 9.14
CA ARG A 136 -7.35 -0.31 9.80
C ARG A 136 -8.51 -0.07 8.84
N TYR A 137 -8.22 0.54 7.69
CA TYR A 137 -9.20 0.82 6.65
C TYR A 137 -8.62 0.62 5.25
N ALA A 138 -9.46 0.17 4.34
CA ALA A 138 -9.16 0.03 2.93
C ALA A 138 -10.25 0.70 2.09
N LEU A 139 -9.87 1.72 1.33
CA LEU A 139 -10.70 2.45 0.38
C LEU A 139 -10.23 2.08 -1.02
N ASN A 140 -10.87 1.09 -1.61
CA ASN A 140 -10.38 0.44 -2.84
C ASN A 140 -11.13 0.88 -4.10
N TYR A 141 -11.99 1.90 -4.02
CA TYR A 141 -12.84 2.26 -5.15
C TYR A 141 -13.24 3.74 -5.15
N GLY A 142 -13.05 4.38 -6.32
CA GLY A 142 -13.52 5.73 -6.59
C GLY A 142 -12.69 6.84 -5.95
N GLU A 143 -13.19 8.07 -6.06
CA GLU A 143 -12.59 9.22 -5.43
C GLU A 143 -12.76 9.17 -3.91
N ILE A 144 -11.68 9.51 -3.20
CA ILE A 144 -11.73 9.57 -1.75
C ILE A 144 -12.58 10.74 -1.27
N ARG A 145 -13.44 10.49 -0.30
CA ARG A 145 -14.14 11.54 0.44
C ARG A 145 -13.28 11.93 1.63
N PHE A 146 -12.60 13.08 1.56
CA PHE A 146 -11.66 13.51 2.59
C PHE A 146 -12.25 13.62 4.00
N PRO A 147 -13.51 14.04 4.22
CA PRO A 147 -14.12 13.97 5.55
C PRO A 147 -14.24 12.54 6.09
N VAL A 148 -14.46 11.56 5.22
CA VAL A 148 -14.48 10.13 5.61
C VAL A 148 -13.08 9.63 5.93
N LEU A 149 -12.07 10.01 5.14
CA LEU A 149 -10.68 9.68 5.46
C LEU A 149 -10.27 10.31 6.81
N GLN A 150 -10.64 11.57 7.06
CA GLN A 150 -10.36 12.23 8.35
C GLN A 150 -10.98 11.45 9.52
N GLN A 151 -12.23 11.01 9.38
CA GLN A 151 -12.89 10.18 10.39
C GLN A 151 -12.14 8.87 10.62
N PHE A 152 -11.66 8.19 9.56
CA PHE A 152 -10.89 6.96 9.69
C PHE A 152 -9.54 7.18 10.39
N LEU A 153 -8.90 8.33 10.20
CA LEU A 153 -7.68 8.68 10.92
C LEU A 153 -7.97 8.91 12.42
N GLU A 154 -9.06 9.58 12.74
CA GLU A 154 -9.51 9.81 14.11
C GLU A 154 -9.85 8.50 14.81
N ASP A 155 -10.65 7.64 14.18
CA ASP A 155 -11.02 6.33 14.71
C ASP A 155 -9.81 5.42 14.91
N SER A 156 -8.83 5.48 14.00
CA SER A 156 -7.60 4.69 14.09
C SER A 156 -6.64 5.16 15.17
N ASN A 157 -6.77 6.40 15.65
CA ASN A 157 -5.99 6.89 16.79
C ASN A 157 -6.44 6.28 18.11
N SER A 158 -7.71 5.90 18.24
CA SER A 158 -8.22 5.20 19.41
C SER A 158 -7.65 3.76 19.46
N GLU A 159 -7.52 3.21 20.66
CA GLU A 159 -7.19 1.80 20.81
C GLU A 159 -8.36 0.95 20.27
N TRP A 160 -8.10 0.20 19.22
CA TRP A 160 -9.02 -0.83 18.78
C TRP A 160 -8.95 -1.98 19.81
N SER A 161 -9.85 -1.95 20.76
CA SER A 161 -10.04 -3.12 21.60
C SER A 161 -10.79 -4.17 20.80
N HIS A 162 -10.22 -5.36 20.65
CA HIS A 162 -10.94 -6.56 20.19
C HIS A 162 -12.01 -7.03 21.21
N LYS A 163 -12.52 -6.12 22.05
CA LYS A 163 -13.63 -6.34 22.96
C LYS A 163 -14.94 -6.36 22.21
N GLY A 164 -15.16 -7.36 21.39
CA GLY A 164 -16.39 -7.47 20.60
C GLY A 164 -16.53 -8.79 19.89
N GLU A 165 -15.80 -9.83 20.27
CA GLU A 165 -16.28 -11.17 19.94
C GLU A 165 -17.63 -11.35 20.59
N PRO A 166 -18.72 -11.57 19.82
CA PRO A 166 -19.99 -11.94 20.43
C PRO A 166 -19.74 -13.21 21.23
N GLN A 167 -20.00 -13.15 22.54
CA GLN A 167 -20.08 -14.36 23.36
C GLN A 167 -21.20 -15.17 22.75
N ILE A 168 -20.86 -16.18 21.97
CA ILE A 168 -21.82 -17.18 21.47
C ILE A 168 -22.19 -18.00 22.69
N GLU A 169 -23.35 -17.67 23.31
CA GLU A 169 -24.02 -18.53 24.29
C GLU A 169 -24.68 -19.72 23.59
#